data_27cc65920c042c4ccdea25d0961a1f9b
#
_entry.id   27cc65920c042c4ccdea25d0961a1f9b
#
_cell.length_a   1.000
_cell.length_b   1.000
_cell.length_c   1.000
_cell.angle_alpha   90.00
_cell.angle_beta   90.00
_cell.angle_gamma   90.00
#
_symmetry.space_group_name_H-M   'P 1'
#
loop_
_entity.id
_entity.type
_entity.pdbx_description
1 polymer ?
#
loop_
_entity_poly.entity_id
_entity_poly.type
_entity_poly.pdbx_seq_one_letter_code
_entity_poly.pdbx_strand_id
1 'polypeptide(L)'
;MSRLPLSLRMLARAIAALASVATAAGCVVVNAGAAGTPPNLFFDDFSYAAPGELAAGGWQLRDGVGHPGLPGGRFSAGAITLLDDPLQPGNRVLRMTAHTDGTGPGTVQAQLCHQRKYLRGTYAARIRFSDAPRSGVDGDPIIESFYAVAPLAHPFDPDFSELDWEYLPNGGWGSDKTRLYGVSWQTVQIDPWESHNSAHEEFASFDGWHTLLMQVTKGEVHEFVDGRPVAVHDGRNVPVAPMTISFNLWFAVGGTLPAGGAPRVYDEDIDWVFHARDQVLSPADVDAQVRALRADHVTRTDTVPAANPPLQPRCDI
;
A
#
# COMPACT_ATOMS: atom_id res chain seq x y z
N MET A 1 33.86 39.76 -64.38
CA MET A 1 34.40 41.14 -64.42
C MET A 1 34.63 41.61 -63.04
N SER A 2 35.84 41.66 -62.72
CA SER A 2 36.65 42.78 -62.15
C SER A 2 36.54 42.89 -60.61
N ARG A 3 37.47 42.49 -59.94
CA ARG A 3 38.82 42.86 -59.47
C ARG A 3 38.82 43.20 -57.96
N LEU A 4 39.68 42.44 -57.24
CA LEU A 4 40.29 42.82 -55.97
C LEU A 4 41.14 44.14 -56.12
N PRO A 5 41.53 44.79 -55.02
CA PRO A 5 42.86 44.48 -54.47
C PRO A 5 43.06 44.56 -52.95
N LEU A 6 44.18 43.92 -52.58
CA LEU A 6 44.93 43.87 -51.34
C LEU A 6 45.35 45.25 -50.77
N SER A 7 45.55 45.27 -49.43
CA SER A 7 46.71 45.88 -48.73
C SER A 7 46.69 45.45 -47.27
N LEU A 8 47.56 44.81 -46.78
CA LEU A 8 48.93 44.65 -46.22
C LEU A 8 49.27 45.61 -45.08
N ARG A 9 49.75 45.01 -43.95
CA ARG A 9 50.61 45.48 -42.85
C ARG A 9 49.86 46.14 -41.66
N MET A 10 50.13 45.75 -40.38
CA MET A 10 51.44 45.67 -39.66
C MET A 10 51.34 44.83 -38.40
N LEU A 11 52.41 44.15 -38.04
CA LEU A 11 52.73 43.47 -36.80
C LEU A 11 52.74 44.45 -35.59
N ALA A 12 52.14 44.00 -34.46
CA ALA A 12 52.59 44.43 -33.12
C ALA A 12 52.58 43.23 -32.19
N ARG A 13 53.76 42.84 -31.71
CA ARG A 13 53.92 41.81 -30.66
C ARG A 13 53.55 42.42 -29.31
N ALA A 14 52.61 41.79 -28.58
CA ALA A 14 52.41 42.01 -27.15
C ALA A 14 52.56 40.67 -26.44
N ILE A 15 53.61 40.60 -25.62
CA ILE A 15 53.90 39.51 -24.68
C ILE A 15 52.92 39.68 -23.52
N ALA A 16 51.97 38.74 -23.35
CA ALA A 16 51.12 38.70 -22.15
C ALA A 16 51.54 37.51 -21.29
N ALA A 17 51.95 37.80 -20.08
CA ALA A 17 52.35 36.84 -19.06
C ALA A 17 51.14 36.04 -18.62
N LEU A 18 51.20 34.72 -18.71
CA LEU A 18 50.20 33.80 -18.10
C LEU A 18 50.44 33.79 -16.58
N ALA A 19 49.53 34.40 -15.84
CA ALA A 19 49.37 34.14 -14.41
C ALA A 19 48.49 32.93 -14.24
N SER A 20 49.06 31.79 -13.83
CA SER A 20 48.34 30.59 -13.47
C SER A 20 47.65 30.79 -12.12
N VAL A 21 46.31 30.99 -12.13
CA VAL A 21 45.50 30.92 -10.92
C VAL A 21 45.18 29.45 -10.65
N ALA A 22 45.86 28.87 -9.68
CA ALA A 22 45.51 27.56 -9.15
C ALA A 22 44.22 27.69 -8.30
N THR A 23 43.09 27.35 -8.84
CA THR A 23 41.86 27.16 -8.07
C THR A 23 41.98 25.86 -7.27
N ALA A 24 42.24 25.97 -5.97
CA ALA A 24 42.11 24.86 -5.05
C ALA A 24 40.61 24.49 -4.96
N ALA A 25 40.20 23.43 -5.65
CA ALA A 25 38.89 22.79 -5.43
C ALA A 25 38.95 22.14 -4.05
N GLY A 26 38.45 22.84 -3.04
CA GLY A 26 38.21 22.27 -1.73
C GLY A 26 37.05 21.27 -1.88
N CYS A 27 37.37 19.97 -1.78
CA CYS A 27 36.35 18.96 -1.52
C CYS A 27 35.68 19.28 -0.18
N VAL A 28 34.49 19.88 -0.21
CA VAL A 28 33.61 19.90 0.94
C VAL A 28 33.15 18.47 1.13
N VAL A 29 33.78 17.75 2.06
CA VAL A 29 33.26 16.50 2.57
C VAL A 29 32.01 16.89 3.38
N VAL A 30 30.85 16.83 2.75
CA VAL A 30 29.57 16.83 3.46
C VAL A 30 29.56 15.51 4.22
N ASN A 31 29.88 15.54 5.50
CA ASN A 31 29.56 14.45 6.40
C ASN A 31 28.02 14.30 6.34
N ALA A 32 27.54 13.30 5.61
CA ALA A 32 26.20 12.79 5.80
C ALA A 32 26.18 12.19 7.22
N GLY A 33 25.85 13.02 8.20
CA GLY A 33 25.47 12.52 9.51
C GLY A 33 24.35 11.51 9.28
N ALA A 34 24.40 10.37 9.95
CA ALA A 34 23.34 9.38 9.90
C ALA A 34 22.00 10.12 10.03
N ALA A 35 21.21 10.11 8.96
CA ALA A 35 19.93 10.78 8.94
C ALA A 35 19.10 10.09 10.04
N GLY A 36 18.78 10.82 11.10
CA GLY A 36 17.94 10.30 12.17
C GLY A 36 16.61 9.85 11.56
N THR A 37 16.04 8.77 12.09
CA THR A 37 14.74 8.26 11.63
C THR A 37 13.73 9.41 11.54
N PRO A 38 13.06 9.62 10.39
CA PRO A 38 12.10 10.71 10.26
C PRO A 38 10.99 10.61 11.33
N PRO A 39 10.57 11.73 11.95
CA PRO A 39 9.46 11.73 12.89
C PRO A 39 8.14 11.47 12.17
N ASN A 40 7.18 10.87 12.89
CA ASN A 40 5.82 10.61 12.38
C ASN A 40 5.77 9.72 11.13
N LEU A 41 6.70 8.78 11.03
CA LEU A 41 6.82 7.85 9.90
C LEU A 41 6.58 6.42 10.37
N PHE A 42 5.78 5.67 9.64
CA PHE A 42 5.71 4.23 9.67
C PHE A 42 6.15 3.69 8.30
N PHE A 43 7.08 2.75 8.33
CA PHE A 43 7.55 2.00 7.17
C PHE A 43 7.86 0.58 7.60
N ASP A 44 7.45 -0.40 6.78
CA ASP A 44 7.76 -1.81 6.98
C ASP A 44 7.89 -2.46 5.60
N ASP A 45 9.03 -3.08 5.32
CA ASP A 45 9.28 -3.82 4.07
C ASP A 45 9.19 -5.34 4.26
N PHE A 46 8.65 -5.76 5.41
CA PHE A 46 8.43 -7.15 5.76
C PHE A 46 9.69 -8.04 5.76
N SER A 47 10.88 -7.46 5.88
CA SER A 47 12.15 -8.19 5.96
C SER A 47 12.38 -8.83 7.34
N TYR A 48 11.37 -9.53 7.85
CA TYR A 48 11.45 -10.32 9.08
C TYR A 48 12.07 -11.70 8.82
N ALA A 49 12.76 -12.27 9.79
CA ALA A 49 13.32 -13.60 9.67
C ALA A 49 12.24 -14.70 9.68
N ALA A 50 11.15 -14.48 10.46
CA ALA A 50 10.04 -15.42 10.57
C ALA A 50 8.70 -14.69 10.80
N PRO A 51 7.55 -15.28 10.39
CA PRO A 51 6.22 -14.65 10.58
C PRO A 51 5.89 -14.32 12.04
N GLY A 52 6.44 -15.07 13.01
CA GLY A 52 6.25 -14.78 14.44
C GLY A 52 6.83 -13.45 14.90
N GLU A 53 7.73 -12.83 14.15
CA GLU A 53 8.30 -11.52 14.45
C GLU A 53 7.37 -10.37 14.06
N LEU A 54 6.37 -10.60 13.20
CA LEU A 54 5.37 -9.60 12.80
C LEU A 54 4.66 -8.99 14.02
N ALA A 55 4.35 -9.81 15.03
CA ALA A 55 3.73 -9.32 16.26
C ALA A 55 4.62 -8.32 17.03
N ALA A 56 5.93 -8.55 17.08
CA ALA A 56 6.88 -7.60 17.66
C ALA A 56 6.97 -6.31 16.81
N GLY A 57 6.70 -6.41 15.51
CA GLY A 57 6.53 -5.29 14.59
C GLY A 57 5.22 -4.49 14.79
N GLY A 58 4.32 -4.94 15.67
CA GLY A 58 3.02 -4.28 15.91
C GLY A 58 1.89 -4.81 15.05
N TRP A 59 2.11 -5.88 14.28
CA TRP A 59 1.10 -6.53 13.46
C TRP A 59 0.29 -7.55 14.27
N GLN A 60 -1.00 -7.54 14.09
CA GLN A 60 -1.91 -8.58 14.57
C GLN A 60 -2.32 -9.43 13.36
N LEU A 61 -2.05 -10.72 13.43
CA LEU A 61 -2.52 -11.69 12.44
C LEU A 61 -3.85 -12.26 12.93
N ARG A 62 -4.87 -12.21 12.09
CA ARG A 62 -6.19 -12.72 12.46
C ARG A 62 -6.22 -14.24 12.45
N ASP A 63 -6.88 -14.79 13.46
CA ASP A 63 -7.16 -16.23 13.57
C ASP A 63 -8.61 -16.41 14.03
N GLY A 64 -9.35 -17.32 13.39
CA GLY A 64 -10.75 -17.59 13.73
C GLY A 64 -11.75 -17.25 12.64
N VAL A 65 -13.04 -17.26 13.00
CA VAL A 65 -14.17 -16.97 12.11
C VAL A 65 -14.67 -15.54 12.28
N GLY A 66 -15.46 -15.06 11.33
CA GLY A 66 -16.12 -13.75 11.41
C GLY A 66 -16.15 -13.03 10.05
N HIS A 67 -16.83 -11.87 10.02
CA HIS A 67 -16.90 -10.98 8.87
C HIS A 67 -15.51 -10.33 8.59
N PRO A 68 -15.14 -10.05 7.32
CA PRO A 68 -15.83 -10.47 6.10
C PRO A 68 -15.55 -11.93 5.74
N GLY A 69 -16.16 -12.42 4.67
CA GLY A 69 -15.84 -13.70 4.07
C GLY A 69 -17.02 -14.71 4.05
N LEU A 70 -16.71 -15.90 3.54
CA LEU A 70 -17.71 -16.95 3.40
C LEU A 70 -18.22 -17.45 4.76
N PRO A 71 -19.54 -17.61 4.95
CA PRO A 71 -20.08 -18.21 6.16
C PRO A 71 -19.49 -19.60 6.43
N GLY A 72 -18.89 -19.76 7.62
CA GLY A 72 -18.19 -20.98 8.01
C GLY A 72 -16.73 -21.04 7.56
N GLY A 73 -16.26 -20.08 6.76
CA GLY A 73 -14.86 -19.87 6.46
C GLY A 73 -14.11 -19.30 7.67
N ARG A 74 -12.79 -19.44 7.69
CA ARG A 74 -11.95 -18.94 8.78
C ARG A 74 -10.73 -18.19 8.27
N PHE A 75 -10.30 -17.22 9.01
CA PHE A 75 -8.97 -16.63 8.88
C PHE A 75 -7.93 -17.50 9.61
N SER A 76 -6.71 -17.50 9.12
CA SER A 76 -5.62 -18.23 9.74
C SER A 76 -4.32 -17.43 9.71
N ALA A 77 -3.70 -17.26 10.87
CA ALA A 77 -2.37 -16.69 10.96
C ALA A 77 -1.33 -17.51 10.17
N GLY A 78 -1.53 -18.83 10.03
CA GLY A 78 -0.70 -19.71 9.20
C GLY A 78 -0.84 -19.51 7.70
N ALA A 79 -1.81 -18.71 7.25
CA ALA A 79 -1.98 -18.30 5.86
C ALA A 79 -1.08 -17.12 5.46
N ILE A 80 -0.29 -16.60 6.40
CA ILE A 80 0.64 -15.49 6.20
C ILE A 80 2.07 -16.02 6.30
N THR A 81 2.87 -15.80 5.26
CA THR A 81 4.25 -16.25 5.14
C THR A 81 5.17 -15.15 4.65
N LEU A 82 6.46 -15.32 4.78
CA LEU A 82 7.48 -14.40 4.29
C LEU A 82 8.31 -15.12 3.24
N LEU A 83 8.46 -14.53 2.06
CA LEU A 83 9.19 -15.10 0.94
C LEU A 83 10.34 -14.17 0.54
N ASP A 84 11.41 -14.77 0.01
CA ASP A 84 12.42 -13.99 -0.69
C ASP A 84 11.85 -13.54 -2.04
N ASP A 85 12.02 -12.27 -2.38
CA ASP A 85 11.56 -11.72 -3.65
C ASP A 85 12.45 -12.26 -4.79
N PRO A 86 11.92 -13.05 -5.71
CA PRO A 86 12.72 -13.63 -6.79
C PRO A 86 13.21 -12.58 -7.79
N LEU A 87 12.60 -11.41 -7.83
CA LEU A 87 12.93 -10.31 -8.74
C LEU A 87 13.94 -9.33 -8.14
N GLN A 88 14.07 -9.33 -6.81
CA GLN A 88 14.90 -8.37 -6.09
C GLN A 88 15.71 -9.06 -4.99
N PRO A 89 16.89 -9.65 -5.31
CA PRO A 89 17.72 -10.38 -4.34
C PRO A 89 17.99 -9.55 -3.07
N GLY A 90 17.73 -10.14 -1.90
CA GLY A 90 17.87 -9.49 -0.60
C GLY A 90 16.63 -8.77 -0.11
N ASN A 91 15.59 -8.65 -0.94
CA ASN A 91 14.26 -8.20 -0.53
C ASN A 91 13.40 -9.40 -0.08
N ARG A 92 12.49 -9.16 0.85
CA ARG A 92 11.45 -10.12 1.25
C ARG A 92 10.08 -9.51 1.05
N VAL A 93 9.10 -10.35 0.82
CA VAL A 93 7.70 -9.97 0.68
C VAL A 93 6.85 -10.76 1.67
N LEU A 94 5.82 -10.12 2.20
CA LEU A 94 4.78 -10.80 2.93
C LEU A 94 3.82 -11.42 1.93
N ARG A 95 3.57 -12.72 2.02
CA ARG A 95 2.57 -13.43 1.22
C ARG A 95 1.39 -13.79 2.06
N MET A 96 0.20 -13.38 1.64
CA MET A 96 -1.07 -13.91 2.08
C MET A 96 -1.53 -14.99 1.12
N THR A 97 -2.04 -16.11 1.65
CA THR A 97 -2.60 -17.21 0.87
C THR A 97 -4.02 -17.50 1.34
N ALA A 98 -4.98 -17.47 0.42
CA ALA A 98 -6.34 -17.94 0.68
C ALA A 98 -6.64 -19.17 -0.16
N HIS A 99 -7.48 -20.06 0.35
CA HIS A 99 -7.95 -21.20 -0.43
C HIS A 99 -9.39 -21.56 -0.12
N THR A 100 -10.06 -22.15 -1.10
CA THR A 100 -11.43 -22.64 -0.95
C THR A 100 -11.65 -23.91 -1.79
N ASP A 101 -12.48 -24.81 -1.27
CA ASP A 101 -13.06 -25.92 -2.03
C ASP A 101 -14.50 -25.64 -2.47
N GLY A 102 -14.98 -24.42 -2.25
CA GLY A 102 -16.37 -23.97 -2.50
C GLY A 102 -17.29 -24.14 -1.29
N THR A 103 -16.76 -24.61 -0.14
CA THR A 103 -17.52 -24.72 1.11
C THR A 103 -16.95 -23.77 2.18
N GLY A 104 -17.77 -23.31 3.11
CA GLY A 104 -17.29 -22.54 4.26
C GLY A 104 -16.22 -23.31 5.06
N PRO A 105 -16.46 -24.53 5.52
CA PRO A 105 -15.47 -25.30 6.28
C PRO A 105 -14.17 -25.59 5.53
N GLY A 106 -14.19 -25.66 4.19
CA GLY A 106 -13.01 -25.84 3.33
C GLY A 106 -12.35 -24.52 2.92
N THR A 107 -12.79 -23.38 3.48
CA THR A 107 -12.26 -22.05 3.14
C THR A 107 -11.37 -21.51 4.24
N VAL A 108 -10.16 -21.11 3.85
CA VAL A 108 -9.20 -20.38 4.68
C VAL A 108 -8.87 -19.05 3.99
N GLN A 109 -8.82 -17.99 4.77
CA GLN A 109 -8.56 -16.61 4.38
C GLN A 109 -7.38 -16.04 5.18
N ALA A 110 -6.81 -14.94 4.74
CA ALA A 110 -5.69 -14.28 5.42
C ALA A 110 -6.06 -12.82 5.72
N GLN A 111 -5.69 -12.33 6.90
CA GLN A 111 -5.86 -10.94 7.30
C GLN A 111 -4.84 -10.55 8.35
N LEU A 112 -4.28 -9.35 8.23
CA LEU A 112 -3.45 -8.75 9.27
C LEU A 112 -3.71 -7.25 9.34
N CYS A 113 -3.52 -6.69 10.55
CA CYS A 113 -3.60 -5.25 10.75
C CYS A 113 -2.53 -4.75 11.71
N HIS A 114 -2.08 -3.52 11.49
CA HIS A 114 -1.20 -2.81 12.39
C HIS A 114 -2.01 -2.03 13.44
N GLN A 115 -1.32 -1.49 14.46
CA GLN A 115 -1.92 -0.72 15.55
C GLN A 115 -2.89 0.35 15.07
N ARG A 116 -3.97 0.58 15.84
CA ARG A 116 -4.96 1.62 15.56
C ARG A 116 -4.45 2.99 16.03
N LYS A 117 -3.85 3.78 15.12
CA LYS A 117 -3.26 5.09 15.41
C LYS A 117 -3.14 6.04 14.21
N TYR A 118 -3.54 5.61 13.04
CA TYR A 118 -3.39 6.34 11.80
C TYR A 118 -4.66 7.13 11.48
N LEU A 119 -4.54 8.39 11.08
CA LEU A 119 -5.70 9.19 10.69
C LEU A 119 -5.38 10.05 9.46
N ARG A 120 -4.58 11.10 9.62
CA ARG A 120 -4.22 11.99 8.52
C ARG A 120 -2.80 11.73 8.05
N GLY A 121 -2.57 12.05 6.78
CA GLY A 121 -1.26 11.87 6.16
C GLY A 121 -1.34 11.08 4.87
N THR A 122 -0.20 10.56 4.46
CA THR A 122 -0.08 9.74 3.25
C THR A 122 0.07 8.28 3.63
N TYR A 123 -0.81 7.44 3.11
CA TYR A 123 -0.77 5.98 3.18
C TYR A 123 -0.31 5.46 1.84
N ALA A 124 0.58 4.49 1.82
CA ALA A 124 0.94 3.80 0.59
C ALA A 124 1.36 2.36 0.85
N ALA A 125 1.14 1.50 -0.13
CA ALA A 125 1.63 0.13 -0.13
C ALA A 125 1.99 -0.29 -1.55
N ARG A 126 2.97 -1.19 -1.67
CA ARG A 126 3.29 -1.85 -2.93
C ARG A 126 2.85 -3.29 -2.85
N ILE A 127 1.89 -3.65 -3.68
CA ILE A 127 1.15 -4.91 -3.63
C ILE A 127 1.23 -5.57 -4.99
N ARG A 128 1.29 -6.89 -4.98
CA ARG A 128 1.13 -7.70 -6.18
C ARG A 128 -0.21 -8.40 -6.15
N PHE A 129 -1.09 -7.96 -7.02
CA PHE A 129 -2.37 -8.59 -7.29
C PHE A 129 -2.23 -9.76 -8.26
N SER A 130 -3.23 -10.65 -8.28
CA SER A 130 -3.27 -11.81 -9.14
C SER A 130 -4.64 -12.01 -9.77
N ASP A 131 -4.70 -12.08 -11.11
CA ASP A 131 -5.96 -12.33 -11.83
C ASP A 131 -6.49 -13.75 -11.65
N ALA A 132 -5.64 -14.69 -11.25
CA ALA A 132 -5.99 -16.09 -11.22
C ALA A 132 -5.39 -16.83 -10.02
N PRO A 133 -5.99 -17.95 -9.59
CA PRO A 133 -5.43 -18.77 -8.53
C PRO A 133 -4.07 -19.36 -8.93
N ARG A 134 -3.15 -19.47 -7.95
CA ARG A 134 -1.88 -20.19 -8.14
C ARG A 134 -2.11 -21.67 -8.50
N SER A 135 -3.22 -22.24 -8.05
CA SER A 135 -3.62 -23.61 -8.39
C SER A 135 -5.13 -23.78 -8.29
N GLY A 136 -5.68 -24.65 -9.12
CA GLY A 136 -7.12 -24.93 -9.23
C GLY A 136 -7.75 -24.18 -10.38
N VAL A 137 -9.08 -24.25 -10.47
CA VAL A 137 -9.88 -23.57 -11.50
C VAL A 137 -10.14 -22.13 -11.06
N ASP A 138 -10.00 -21.20 -11.97
CA ASP A 138 -10.28 -19.80 -11.71
C ASP A 138 -11.78 -19.47 -11.74
N GLY A 139 -12.19 -18.43 -11.00
CA GLY A 139 -13.55 -17.90 -11.01
C GLY A 139 -14.22 -17.71 -9.63
N ASP A 140 -13.52 -17.92 -8.50
CA ASP A 140 -14.06 -17.55 -7.19
C ASP A 140 -14.00 -16.03 -6.99
N PRO A 141 -14.97 -15.42 -6.29
CA PRO A 141 -14.99 -13.98 -6.02
C PRO A 141 -13.99 -13.64 -4.90
N ILE A 142 -12.70 -13.79 -5.21
CA ILE A 142 -11.61 -13.39 -4.31
C ILE A 142 -11.48 -11.89 -4.28
N ILE A 143 -11.13 -11.32 -3.11
CA ILE A 143 -10.86 -9.91 -2.91
C ILE A 143 -9.49 -9.78 -2.27
N GLU A 144 -8.63 -9.00 -2.90
CA GLU A 144 -7.27 -8.68 -2.51
C GLU A 144 -7.24 -7.22 -2.07
N SER A 145 -6.89 -6.90 -0.80
CA SER A 145 -7.14 -5.56 -0.29
C SER A 145 -6.05 -4.98 0.60
N PHE A 146 -5.85 -3.66 0.40
CA PHE A 146 -5.11 -2.76 1.29
C PHE A 146 -6.10 -1.72 1.83
N TYR A 147 -6.26 -1.66 3.15
CA TYR A 147 -7.26 -0.81 3.75
C TYR A 147 -6.82 -0.24 5.10
N ALA A 148 -7.57 0.75 5.57
CA ALA A 148 -7.45 1.34 6.90
C ALA A 148 -8.83 1.43 7.52
N VAL A 149 -9.02 0.96 8.77
CA VAL A 149 -10.34 0.92 9.41
C VAL A 149 -10.31 1.33 10.87
N ALA A 150 -11.32 2.09 11.31
CA ALA A 150 -11.74 2.24 12.69
C ALA A 150 -12.96 1.32 12.90
N PRO A 151 -12.95 0.42 13.91
CA PRO A 151 -14.04 -0.56 14.08
C PRO A 151 -15.40 0.10 14.24
N LEU A 152 -16.42 -0.52 13.65
CA LEU A 152 -17.81 -0.14 13.82
C LEU A 152 -18.28 -0.46 15.24
N ALA A 153 -18.69 0.52 16.02
CA ALA A 153 -19.17 0.30 17.39
C ALA A 153 -20.67 -0.06 17.42
N HIS A 154 -21.45 0.44 16.48
CA HIS A 154 -22.88 0.18 16.33
C HIS A 154 -23.33 0.54 14.89
N PRO A 155 -24.52 0.09 14.46
CA PRO A 155 -25.05 0.49 13.15
C PRO A 155 -25.02 2.02 12.97
N PHE A 156 -24.55 2.46 11.82
CA PHE A 156 -24.41 3.88 11.46
C PHE A 156 -23.60 4.73 12.45
N ASP A 157 -22.56 4.13 13.02
CA ASP A 157 -21.63 4.83 13.92
C ASP A 157 -21.02 6.06 13.19
N PRO A 158 -21.22 7.28 13.71
CA PRO A 158 -20.69 8.49 13.08
C PRO A 158 -19.16 8.61 13.18
N ASP A 159 -18.52 7.86 14.07
CA ASP A 159 -17.07 7.82 14.24
C ASP A 159 -16.42 6.68 13.45
N PHE A 160 -17.21 5.86 12.73
CA PHE A 160 -16.69 4.89 11.79
C PHE A 160 -15.88 5.58 10.69
N SER A 161 -14.75 4.99 10.35
CA SER A 161 -13.86 5.49 9.30
C SER A 161 -13.23 4.29 8.61
N GLU A 162 -13.29 4.26 7.27
CA GLU A 162 -12.65 3.21 6.48
C GLU A 162 -12.23 3.77 5.14
N LEU A 163 -11.09 3.30 4.67
CA LEU A 163 -10.52 3.58 3.35
C LEU A 163 -10.05 2.27 2.76
N ASP A 164 -10.48 1.95 1.55
CA ASP A 164 -10.18 0.68 0.91
C ASP A 164 -9.59 0.85 -0.47
N TRP A 165 -8.62 -0.01 -0.74
CA TRP A 165 -8.32 -0.52 -2.06
C TRP A 165 -8.69 -1.99 -2.11
N GLU A 166 -9.58 -2.36 -3.02
CA GLU A 166 -10.05 -3.73 -3.18
C GLU A 166 -9.96 -4.15 -4.65
N TYR A 167 -9.12 -5.13 -4.93
CA TYR A 167 -9.03 -5.73 -6.25
C TYR A 167 -9.88 -6.99 -6.32
N LEU A 168 -10.75 -7.04 -7.32
CA LEU A 168 -11.70 -8.11 -7.57
C LEU A 168 -11.44 -8.71 -8.97
N PRO A 169 -10.53 -9.67 -9.12
CA PRO A 169 -10.19 -10.24 -10.43
C PRO A 169 -11.38 -10.92 -11.09
N ASN A 170 -12.20 -11.60 -10.32
CA ASN A 170 -13.38 -12.34 -10.78
C ASN A 170 -14.71 -11.61 -10.50
N GLY A 171 -14.62 -10.31 -10.22
CA GLY A 171 -15.78 -9.53 -9.83
C GLY A 171 -16.24 -9.83 -8.40
N GLY A 172 -17.42 -9.37 -8.07
CA GLY A 172 -18.03 -9.46 -6.74
C GLY A 172 -19.23 -8.53 -6.67
N TRP A 173 -20.01 -8.63 -5.59
CA TRP A 173 -21.19 -7.78 -5.32
C TRP A 173 -22.15 -7.64 -6.49
N GLY A 174 -22.44 -8.79 -7.17
CA GLY A 174 -23.38 -8.87 -8.28
C GLY A 174 -22.83 -8.48 -9.65
N SER A 175 -21.53 -8.29 -9.80
CA SER A 175 -20.84 -8.08 -11.07
C SER A 175 -19.81 -9.18 -11.31
N ASP A 176 -19.62 -9.57 -12.57
CA ASP A 176 -18.62 -10.52 -13.05
C ASP A 176 -17.36 -9.82 -13.63
N LYS A 177 -17.31 -8.50 -13.51
CA LYS A 177 -16.23 -7.71 -14.10
C LYS A 177 -15.05 -7.57 -13.17
N THR A 178 -13.85 -7.86 -13.68
CA THR A 178 -12.57 -7.50 -13.06
C THR A 178 -12.49 -6.01 -12.80
N ARG A 179 -12.12 -5.61 -11.59
CA ARG A 179 -12.04 -4.21 -11.21
C ARG A 179 -11.21 -3.96 -9.96
N LEU A 180 -10.69 -2.76 -9.86
CA LEU A 180 -10.13 -2.18 -8.65
C LEU A 180 -11.09 -1.11 -8.11
N TYR A 181 -11.44 -1.22 -6.84
CA TYR A 181 -12.16 -0.18 -6.09
C TYR A 181 -11.20 0.68 -5.29
N GLY A 182 -11.43 2.02 -5.28
CA GLY A 182 -11.00 2.93 -4.25
C GLY A 182 -12.23 3.44 -3.51
N VAL A 183 -12.33 3.21 -2.21
CA VAL A 183 -13.52 3.52 -1.42
C VAL A 183 -13.19 4.31 -0.18
N SER A 184 -13.98 5.34 0.11
CA SER A 184 -13.93 6.06 1.37
C SER A 184 -15.31 6.06 2.03
N TRP A 185 -15.38 5.53 3.25
CA TRP A 185 -16.63 5.29 3.97
C TRP A 185 -16.96 6.41 4.93
N GLN A 186 -18.26 6.70 5.02
CA GLN A 186 -18.82 7.51 6.06
C GLN A 186 -19.30 6.65 7.24
N THR A 187 -20.08 5.59 6.95
CA THR A 187 -20.61 4.66 7.94
C THR A 187 -21.32 3.49 7.26
N VAL A 188 -21.68 2.48 8.04
CA VAL A 188 -22.35 1.28 7.55
C VAL A 188 -23.27 0.68 8.62
N GLN A 189 -24.29 -0.07 8.19
CA GLN A 189 -25.02 -1.04 8.97
C GLN A 189 -24.86 -2.41 8.31
N ILE A 190 -24.50 -3.42 9.10
CA ILE A 190 -24.21 -4.77 8.58
C ILE A 190 -25.47 -5.58 8.30
N ASP A 191 -26.50 -5.49 9.19
CA ASP A 191 -27.72 -6.27 9.06
C ASP A 191 -28.97 -5.43 9.45
N PRO A 192 -29.89 -5.18 8.50
CA PRO A 192 -29.73 -5.38 7.06
C PRO A 192 -28.61 -4.51 6.49
N TRP A 193 -27.93 -4.97 5.43
CA TRP A 193 -26.83 -4.22 4.83
C TRP A 193 -27.29 -2.87 4.28
N GLU A 194 -26.68 -1.80 4.78
CA GLU A 194 -26.84 -0.43 4.26
C GLU A 194 -25.51 0.32 4.43
N SER A 195 -24.99 0.88 3.35
CA SER A 195 -23.69 1.54 3.33
C SER A 195 -23.78 2.99 2.87
N HIS A 196 -23.01 3.86 3.50
CA HIS A 196 -22.81 5.24 3.09
C HIS A 196 -21.31 5.44 2.81
N ASN A 197 -20.94 5.51 1.54
CA ASN A 197 -19.56 5.65 1.08
C ASN A 197 -19.48 6.45 -0.22
N SER A 198 -18.26 6.75 -0.63
CA SER A 198 -17.94 7.25 -1.97
C SER A 198 -16.94 6.27 -2.57
N ALA A 199 -17.25 5.72 -3.74
CA ALA A 199 -16.42 4.74 -4.41
C ALA A 199 -16.02 5.20 -5.81
N HIS A 200 -14.81 4.81 -6.21
CA HIS A 200 -14.29 4.86 -7.55
C HIS A 200 -14.01 3.44 -8.05
N GLU A 201 -14.31 3.16 -9.32
CA GLU A 201 -14.12 1.83 -9.91
C GLU A 201 -13.29 1.94 -11.19
N GLU A 202 -12.24 1.15 -11.29
CA GLU A 202 -11.50 0.96 -12.55
C GLU A 202 -11.68 -0.46 -13.07
N PHE A 203 -12.37 -0.60 -14.19
CA PHE A 203 -12.64 -1.87 -14.84
C PHE A 203 -11.46 -2.28 -15.72
N ALA A 204 -10.47 -2.88 -15.12
CA ALA A 204 -9.25 -3.36 -15.76
C ALA A 204 -8.62 -4.50 -14.96
N SER A 205 -7.73 -5.28 -15.60
CA SER A 205 -6.80 -6.14 -14.87
C SER A 205 -5.71 -5.31 -14.21
N PHE A 206 -5.42 -5.65 -12.96
CA PHE A 206 -4.30 -5.15 -12.18
C PHE A 206 -3.36 -6.31 -11.77
N ASP A 207 -3.28 -7.36 -12.61
CA ASP A 207 -2.31 -8.44 -12.37
C ASP A 207 -0.88 -7.91 -12.37
N GLY A 208 -0.16 -8.15 -11.28
CA GLY A 208 1.21 -7.68 -11.11
C GLY A 208 1.40 -6.70 -9.95
N TRP A 209 2.58 -6.07 -9.91
CA TRP A 209 2.95 -5.14 -8.87
C TRP A 209 2.39 -3.73 -9.11
N HIS A 210 1.67 -3.19 -8.13
CA HIS A 210 1.12 -1.84 -8.13
C HIS A 210 1.47 -1.10 -6.84
N THR A 211 1.64 0.22 -6.95
CA THR A 211 1.73 1.12 -5.80
C THR A 211 0.41 1.84 -5.62
N LEU A 212 -0.26 1.57 -4.53
CA LEU A 212 -1.49 2.22 -4.11
C LEU A 212 -1.18 3.30 -3.09
N LEU A 213 -1.80 4.47 -3.23
CA LEU A 213 -1.55 5.58 -2.33
C LEU A 213 -2.84 6.35 -2.04
N MET A 214 -3.03 6.72 -0.76
CA MET A 214 -4.11 7.59 -0.29
C MET A 214 -3.53 8.76 0.49
N GLN A 215 -3.93 9.99 0.15
CA GLN A 215 -3.61 11.19 0.92
C GLN A 215 -4.85 11.63 1.68
N VAL A 216 -4.81 11.57 3.00
CA VAL A 216 -5.91 11.96 3.89
C VAL A 216 -5.63 13.33 4.47
N THR A 217 -6.42 14.32 4.08
CA THR A 217 -6.38 15.68 4.61
C THR A 217 -7.53 15.93 5.59
N LYS A 218 -7.78 17.17 5.96
CA LYS A 218 -8.95 17.54 6.79
C LYS A 218 -10.27 17.58 6.01
N GLY A 219 -10.22 17.63 4.70
CA GLY A 219 -11.41 17.85 3.86
C GLY A 219 -11.54 16.89 2.70
N GLU A 220 -10.50 16.16 2.35
CA GLU A 220 -10.46 15.31 1.17
C GLU A 220 -9.56 14.09 1.37
N VAL A 221 -9.89 13.02 0.66
CA VAL A 221 -9.04 11.86 0.42
C VAL A 221 -8.73 11.81 -1.06
N HIS A 222 -7.44 11.85 -1.41
CA HIS A 222 -6.97 11.71 -2.78
C HIS A 222 -6.36 10.34 -2.97
N GLU A 223 -6.73 9.65 -4.04
CA GLU A 223 -6.31 8.28 -4.34
C GLU A 223 -5.47 8.23 -5.62
N PHE A 224 -4.42 7.39 -5.58
CA PHE A 224 -3.47 7.23 -6.68
C PHE A 224 -3.13 5.76 -6.88
N VAL A 225 -3.05 5.35 -8.14
CA VAL A 225 -2.53 4.04 -8.57
C VAL A 225 -1.34 4.30 -9.48
N ASP A 226 -0.16 3.74 -9.13
CA ASP A 226 1.09 3.89 -9.88
C ASP A 226 1.44 5.35 -10.19
N GLY A 227 1.20 6.23 -9.24
CA GLY A 227 1.44 7.66 -9.35
C GLY A 227 0.38 8.45 -10.13
N ARG A 228 -0.60 7.79 -10.74
CA ARG A 228 -1.73 8.42 -11.45
C ARG A 228 -2.87 8.72 -10.48
N PRO A 229 -3.37 9.97 -10.39
CA PRO A 229 -4.55 10.28 -9.59
C PRO A 229 -5.78 9.61 -10.19
N VAL A 230 -6.61 9.00 -9.35
CA VAL A 230 -7.80 8.25 -9.80
C VAL A 230 -9.08 8.73 -9.16
N ALA A 231 -9.06 9.15 -7.89
CA ALA A 231 -10.27 9.61 -7.21
C ALA A 231 -9.97 10.72 -6.20
N VAL A 232 -11.04 11.46 -5.86
CA VAL A 232 -11.11 12.38 -4.72
C VAL A 232 -12.43 12.15 -4.01
N HIS A 233 -12.37 11.90 -2.70
CA HIS A 233 -13.53 11.78 -1.82
C HIS A 233 -13.54 12.95 -0.84
N ASP A 234 -14.72 13.46 -0.53
CA ASP A 234 -14.87 14.65 0.33
C ASP A 234 -16.05 14.53 1.31
N GLY A 235 -16.30 15.62 2.01
CA GLY A 235 -17.44 15.76 2.88
C GLY A 235 -17.44 14.76 4.03
N ARG A 236 -18.52 13.98 4.13
CA ARG A 236 -18.71 13.01 5.21
C ARG A 236 -17.94 11.68 5.00
N ASN A 237 -17.33 11.52 3.83
CA ASN A 237 -16.50 10.34 3.52
C ASN A 237 -15.02 10.53 3.92
N VAL A 238 -14.66 11.63 4.59
CA VAL A 238 -13.31 11.84 5.11
C VAL A 238 -13.18 11.20 6.48
N PRO A 239 -12.17 10.37 6.74
CA PRO A 239 -11.97 9.71 8.03
C PRO A 239 -11.94 10.68 9.21
N VAL A 240 -12.64 10.33 10.30
CA VAL A 240 -12.78 11.14 11.52
C VAL A 240 -12.12 10.52 12.75
N ALA A 241 -11.88 9.20 12.73
CA ALA A 241 -11.30 8.46 13.85
C ALA A 241 -9.98 7.76 13.47
N PRO A 242 -9.06 7.52 14.43
CA PRO A 242 -7.85 6.76 14.17
C PRO A 242 -8.18 5.34 13.68
N MET A 243 -7.49 4.93 12.64
CA MET A 243 -7.66 3.67 11.93
C MET A 243 -6.45 2.75 12.13
N THR A 244 -6.61 1.47 11.81
CA THR A 244 -5.51 0.52 11.56
C THR A 244 -4.92 0.78 10.17
N ILE A 245 -3.82 0.10 9.83
CA ILE A 245 -3.38 -0.18 8.45
C ILE A 245 -3.46 -1.70 8.30
N SER A 246 -4.08 -2.18 7.23
CA SER A 246 -4.54 -3.55 7.15
C SER A 246 -4.44 -4.11 5.73
N PHE A 247 -4.33 -5.44 5.64
CA PHE A 247 -4.39 -6.21 4.40
C PHE A 247 -5.32 -7.40 4.60
N ASN A 248 -6.08 -7.77 3.57
CA ASN A 248 -7.06 -8.84 3.63
C ASN A 248 -7.16 -9.56 2.29
N LEU A 249 -7.05 -10.87 2.32
CA LEU A 249 -7.28 -11.77 1.18
C LEU A 249 -8.42 -12.72 1.53
N TRP A 250 -9.59 -12.52 0.92
CA TRP A 250 -10.83 -13.15 1.35
C TRP A 250 -11.82 -13.40 0.19
N PHE A 251 -12.81 -14.24 0.41
CA PHE A 251 -13.83 -14.57 -0.58
C PHE A 251 -15.14 -13.87 -0.28
N ALA A 252 -15.68 -13.13 -1.24
CA ALA A 252 -16.99 -12.50 -1.11
C ALA A 252 -18.11 -13.56 -1.03
N VAL A 253 -19.19 -13.20 -0.37
CA VAL A 253 -20.38 -14.03 -0.28
C VAL A 253 -21.10 -14.07 -1.63
N GLY A 254 -21.41 -15.29 -2.10
CA GLY A 254 -22.07 -15.53 -3.38
C GLY A 254 -21.11 -15.54 -4.57
N GLY A 255 -21.40 -16.40 -5.52
CA GLY A 255 -20.56 -16.56 -6.73
C GLY A 255 -19.37 -17.48 -6.60
N THR A 256 -19.08 -18.02 -5.42
CA THR A 256 -18.06 -19.08 -5.27
C THR A 256 -18.36 -20.26 -6.17
N LEU A 257 -17.35 -20.79 -6.84
CA LEU A 257 -17.49 -21.98 -7.67
C LEU A 257 -18.01 -23.17 -6.86
N PRO A 258 -18.76 -24.10 -7.48
CA PRO A 258 -19.32 -25.27 -6.79
C PRO A 258 -18.28 -26.03 -6.00
N ALA A 259 -18.72 -26.59 -4.87
CA ALA A 259 -17.89 -27.46 -4.03
C ALA A 259 -17.41 -28.69 -4.80
N GLY A 260 -16.16 -29.10 -4.54
CA GLY A 260 -15.54 -30.31 -5.09
C GLY A 260 -14.22 -30.04 -5.81
N GLY A 261 -13.45 -31.09 -5.99
CA GLY A 261 -12.12 -31.00 -6.60
C GLY A 261 -11.02 -30.57 -5.64
N ALA A 262 -9.85 -30.29 -6.21
CA ALA A 262 -8.72 -29.73 -5.45
C ALA A 262 -9.03 -28.30 -4.98
N PRO A 263 -8.56 -27.88 -3.81
CA PRO A 263 -8.67 -26.50 -3.37
C PRO A 263 -8.10 -25.51 -4.39
N ARG A 264 -8.81 -24.40 -4.60
CA ARG A 264 -8.34 -23.27 -5.40
C ARG A 264 -7.60 -22.33 -4.48
N VAL A 265 -6.37 -21.98 -4.85
CA VAL A 265 -5.43 -21.27 -3.99
C VAL A 265 -5.03 -19.96 -4.64
N TYR A 266 -5.24 -18.87 -3.92
CA TYR A 266 -4.95 -17.51 -4.34
C TYR A 266 -3.87 -16.91 -3.44
N ASP A 267 -2.99 -16.10 -4.02
CA ASP A 267 -1.92 -15.41 -3.29
C ASP A 267 -1.95 -13.91 -3.58
N GLU A 268 -1.72 -13.12 -2.55
CA GLU A 268 -1.44 -11.69 -2.61
C GLU A 268 -0.09 -11.43 -1.94
N ASP A 269 0.80 -10.66 -2.59
CA ASP A 269 2.12 -10.34 -2.06
C ASP A 269 2.22 -8.84 -1.73
N ILE A 270 2.80 -8.51 -0.59
CA ILE A 270 3.06 -7.14 -0.16
C ILE A 270 4.57 -6.92 -0.02
N ASP A 271 5.13 -5.96 -0.77
CA ASP A 271 6.55 -5.62 -0.76
C ASP A 271 6.90 -4.64 0.37
N TRP A 272 6.07 -3.62 0.56
CA TRP A 272 6.23 -2.66 1.63
C TRP A 272 4.93 -1.89 1.90
N VAL A 273 4.87 -1.31 3.10
CA VAL A 273 3.83 -0.35 3.51
C VAL A 273 4.47 0.88 4.12
N PHE A 274 3.82 2.03 3.92
CA PHE A 274 4.32 3.34 4.31
C PHE A 274 3.18 4.22 4.83
N HIS A 275 3.43 4.97 5.90
CA HIS A 275 2.56 6.06 6.33
C HIS A 275 3.37 7.23 6.89
N ALA A 276 3.13 8.43 6.35
CA ALA A 276 3.68 9.68 6.85
C ALA A 276 2.57 10.51 7.49
N ARG A 277 2.52 10.51 8.82
CA ARG A 277 1.47 11.20 9.60
C ARG A 277 1.51 12.70 9.37
N ASP A 278 0.34 13.28 9.12
CA ASP A 278 0.11 14.71 8.90
C ASP A 278 0.93 15.33 7.75
N GLN A 279 1.42 14.50 6.82
CA GLN A 279 2.16 14.92 5.63
C GLN A 279 1.39 14.50 4.37
N VAL A 280 1.24 15.41 3.42
CA VAL A 280 0.68 15.16 2.09
C VAL A 280 1.85 15.05 1.12
N LEU A 281 2.26 13.82 0.86
CA LEU A 281 3.40 13.49 0.00
C LEU A 281 2.91 13.08 -1.38
N SER A 282 3.56 13.56 -2.43
CA SER A 282 3.29 13.05 -3.77
C SER A 282 3.75 11.59 -3.91
N PRO A 283 3.21 10.83 -4.87
CA PRO A 283 3.70 9.48 -5.16
C PRO A 283 5.22 9.43 -5.38
N ALA A 284 5.79 10.42 -6.07
CA ALA A 284 7.23 10.51 -6.30
C ALA A 284 8.04 10.74 -5.00
N ASP A 285 7.48 11.51 -4.04
CA ASP A 285 8.12 11.74 -2.74
C ASP A 285 8.10 10.47 -1.89
N VAL A 286 7.00 9.70 -1.91
CA VAL A 286 6.92 8.40 -1.23
C VAL A 286 7.94 7.44 -1.81
N ASP A 287 8.00 7.29 -3.13
CA ASP A 287 8.99 6.46 -3.80
C ASP A 287 10.43 6.85 -3.46
N ALA A 288 10.71 8.16 -3.39
CA ALA A 288 12.04 8.64 -3.03
C ALA A 288 12.38 8.30 -1.57
N GLN A 289 11.42 8.45 -0.64
CA GLN A 289 11.62 8.11 0.77
C GLN A 289 11.79 6.60 0.97
N VAL A 290 10.98 5.76 0.32
CA VAL A 290 11.13 4.29 0.38
C VAL A 290 12.50 3.86 -0.15
N ARG A 291 12.95 4.41 -1.29
CA ARG A 291 14.28 4.12 -1.81
C ARG A 291 15.40 4.55 -0.86
N ALA A 292 15.27 5.70 -0.21
CA ALA A 292 16.26 6.19 0.76
C ALA A 292 16.31 5.27 2.00
N LEU A 293 15.15 4.88 2.56
CA LEU A 293 15.08 3.95 3.69
C LEU A 293 15.77 2.62 3.36
N ARG A 294 15.49 2.06 2.18
CA ARG A 294 16.12 0.80 1.73
C ARG A 294 17.62 0.94 1.47
N ALA A 295 18.06 2.07 0.91
CA ALA A 295 19.50 2.36 0.71
C ALA A 295 20.26 2.45 2.05
N ASP A 296 19.60 2.95 3.08
CA ASP A 296 20.10 3.03 4.46
C ASP A 296 19.89 1.72 5.25
N HIS A 297 19.43 0.65 4.60
CA HIS A 297 19.11 -0.65 5.19
C HIS A 297 18.07 -0.59 6.32
N VAL A 298 17.18 0.38 6.28
CA VAL A 298 16.04 0.47 7.19
C VAL A 298 14.94 -0.44 6.67
N THR A 299 14.77 -1.58 7.29
CA THR A 299 13.72 -2.55 6.95
C THR A 299 12.39 -2.21 7.63
N ARG A 300 12.46 -1.54 8.78
CA ARG A 300 11.28 -1.09 9.52
C ARG A 300 11.59 0.14 10.37
N THR A 301 10.64 1.07 10.39
CA THR A 301 10.63 2.18 11.36
C THR A 301 9.18 2.52 11.73
N ASP A 302 8.94 2.85 13.00
CA ASP A 302 7.64 3.28 13.50
C ASP A 302 7.83 4.37 14.54
N THR A 303 7.75 5.61 14.09
CA THR A 303 7.82 6.81 14.92
C THR A 303 6.47 7.54 14.99
N VAL A 304 5.40 6.93 14.44
CA VAL A 304 4.05 7.45 14.59
C VAL A 304 3.59 7.25 16.03
N PRO A 305 3.25 8.31 16.78
CA PRO A 305 2.81 8.18 18.15
C PRO A 305 1.60 7.27 18.31
N ALA A 306 1.60 6.42 19.31
CA ALA A 306 0.44 5.65 19.70
C ALA A 306 -0.74 6.57 20.09
N ALA A 307 -1.96 6.11 19.89
CA ALA A 307 -3.14 6.78 20.44
C ALA A 307 -3.06 6.83 21.98
N ASN A 308 -3.58 7.89 22.56
CA ASN A 308 -3.62 8.05 24.03
C ASN A 308 -5.06 8.38 24.49
N PRO A 309 -5.76 7.45 25.20
CA PRO A 309 -5.30 6.11 25.58
C PRO A 309 -5.08 5.20 24.36
N PRO A 310 -4.28 4.11 24.50
CA PRO A 310 -4.08 3.15 23.43
C PRO A 310 -5.40 2.55 22.96
N LEU A 311 -5.59 2.52 21.63
CA LEU A 311 -6.76 1.90 21.00
C LEU A 311 -6.45 0.45 20.67
N GLN A 312 -7.42 -0.43 20.91
CA GLN A 312 -7.27 -1.85 20.53
C GLN A 312 -7.29 -1.97 19.00
N PRO A 313 -6.32 -2.66 18.40
CA PRO A 313 -6.39 -2.98 16.99
C PRO A 313 -7.51 -4.00 16.77
N ARG A 314 -8.32 -3.76 15.75
CA ARG A 314 -9.24 -4.74 15.18
C ARG A 314 -9.00 -4.73 13.69
N CYS A 315 -8.86 -5.93 13.12
CA CYS A 315 -8.62 -6.07 11.68
C CYS A 315 -9.91 -6.02 10.85
N ASP A 316 -11.06 -6.09 11.50
CA ASP A 316 -12.40 -6.08 10.90
C ASP A 316 -13.25 -4.91 11.39
N ILE A 317 -14.38 -4.70 10.73
CA ILE A 317 -15.40 -3.70 11.07
C ILE A 317 -16.29 -4.14 12.21
#